data_2bae8dfdd02821c9b182c7b62ba74971
#
_entry.id   2bae8dfdd02821c9b182c7b62ba74971
#
_cell.length_a   1.000
_cell.length_b   1.000
_cell.length_c   1.000
_cell.angle_alpha   90.00
_cell.angle_beta   90.00
_cell.angle_gamma   90.00
#
_symmetry.space_group_name_H-M   'P 1'
#
loop_
_entity.id
_entity.type
_entity.pdbx_description
1 polymer ?
#
loop_
_entity_poly.entity_id
_entity_poly.type
_entity_poly.pdbx_seq_one_letter_code
_entity_poly.pdbx_strand_id
1 'polypeptide(L)'
;MISTKKILIQFFFGQEPDTEVLDHRNRIEKCDVIVLIAPIWNFRMPAILEGWIDKVLAPPWAFTFKKLIGNYGYPLGNLKNKKAIIFCTYGSPRMAITTFFLNLPIRRLKRGVFHICGITKINYRRYFAVPFVSDLKRKSFLEDVANSVKWI
;
A
#
# COMPACT_ATOMS: atom_id res chain seq x y z
N MET A 1 -20.49 -11.10 31.11
CA MET A 1 -20.90 -11.17 29.68
C MET A 1 -20.41 -9.90 28.99
N ILE A 2 -19.28 -9.97 28.28
CA ILE A 2 -18.68 -8.82 27.61
C ILE A 2 -19.54 -8.49 26.37
N SER A 3 -20.09 -7.29 26.31
CA SER A 3 -21.00 -6.89 25.23
C SER A 3 -20.29 -7.01 23.86
N THR A 4 -20.90 -7.74 22.93
CA THR A 4 -20.41 -7.96 21.56
C THR A 4 -20.10 -6.65 20.83
N LYS A 5 -20.80 -5.56 21.17
CA LYS A 5 -20.54 -4.21 20.65
C LYS A 5 -19.17 -3.64 21.08
N LYS A 6 -18.74 -3.88 22.31
CA LYS A 6 -17.41 -3.43 22.80
C LYS A 6 -16.27 -4.17 22.09
N ILE A 7 -16.44 -5.44 21.80
CA ILE A 7 -15.41 -6.24 21.09
C ILE A 7 -15.24 -5.77 19.65
N LEU A 8 -16.32 -5.50 18.92
CA LEU A 8 -16.27 -4.99 17.56
C LEU A 8 -15.59 -3.59 17.46
N ILE A 9 -15.89 -2.70 18.41
CA ILE A 9 -15.27 -1.37 18.47
C ILE A 9 -13.78 -1.45 18.79
N GLN A 10 -13.36 -2.35 19.67
CA GLN A 10 -11.94 -2.59 19.97
C GLN A 10 -11.17 -3.16 18.78
N PHE A 11 -11.78 -3.99 17.96
CA PHE A 11 -11.13 -4.57 16.78
C PHE A 11 -10.90 -3.55 15.66
N PHE A 12 -11.76 -2.53 15.54
CA PHE A 12 -11.71 -1.54 14.45
C PHE A 12 -11.18 -0.15 14.87
N PHE A 13 -11.26 0.25 16.14
CA PHE A 13 -11.04 1.64 16.52
C PHE A 13 -10.29 1.88 17.85
N GLY A 14 -9.65 0.88 18.47
CA GLY A 14 -9.26 1.20 19.83
C GLY A 14 -8.13 0.41 20.49
N GLN A 15 -7.19 -0.11 19.77
CA GLN A 15 -5.92 -0.47 20.40
C GLN A 15 -4.92 0.64 20.18
N GLU A 16 -4.32 1.11 21.28
CA GLU A 16 -3.10 1.90 21.20
C GLU A 16 -2.11 1.17 20.30
N PRO A 17 -1.49 1.86 19.33
CA PRO A 17 -0.53 1.24 18.43
C PRO A 17 0.62 0.68 19.27
N ASP A 18 1.00 -0.56 18.99
CA ASP A 18 2.16 -1.18 19.63
C ASP A 18 3.45 -0.42 19.30
N THR A 19 4.52 -0.66 20.06
CA THR A 19 5.80 0.06 19.92
C THR A 19 6.41 -0.10 18.52
N GLU A 20 6.21 -1.24 17.86
CA GLU A 20 6.69 -1.49 16.51
C GLU A 20 5.94 -0.61 15.49
N VAL A 21 4.63 -0.50 15.61
CA VAL A 21 3.83 0.39 14.76
C VAL A 21 4.24 1.85 14.95
N LEU A 22 4.49 2.28 16.18
CA LEU A 22 4.96 3.63 16.48
C LEU A 22 6.33 3.91 15.85
N ASP A 23 7.27 2.96 15.92
CA ASP A 23 8.59 3.10 15.27
C ASP A 23 8.43 3.24 13.74
N HIS A 24 7.61 2.41 13.10
CA HIS A 24 7.32 2.53 11.67
C HIS A 24 6.71 3.89 11.31
N ARG A 25 5.77 4.40 12.09
CA ARG A 25 5.17 5.72 11.89
C ARG A 25 6.20 6.83 12.02
N ASN A 26 7.05 6.78 13.04
CA ASN A 26 8.14 7.74 13.23
C ASN A 26 9.14 7.75 12.06
N ARG A 27 9.45 6.57 11.48
CA ARG A 27 10.29 6.48 10.28
C ARG A 27 9.61 7.10 9.08
N ILE A 28 8.32 6.87 8.88
CA ILE A 28 7.55 7.50 7.80
C ILE A 28 7.51 9.02 7.97
N GLU A 29 7.36 9.54 9.18
CA GLU A 29 7.38 10.99 9.43
C GLU A 29 8.70 11.62 9.01
N LYS A 30 9.82 10.93 9.25
CA LYS A 30 11.18 11.41 8.94
C LYS A 30 11.59 11.23 7.47
N CYS A 31 10.90 10.42 6.67
CA CYS A 31 11.23 10.17 5.28
C CYS A 31 10.31 10.94 4.33
N ASP A 32 10.77 11.22 3.11
CA ASP A 32 9.97 11.83 2.06
C ASP A 32 9.30 10.80 1.14
N VAL A 33 9.88 9.60 1.07
CA VAL A 33 9.49 8.56 0.12
C VAL A 33 9.30 7.23 0.82
N ILE A 34 8.17 6.59 0.58
CA ILE A 34 7.88 5.22 1.00
C ILE A 34 8.15 4.30 -0.19
N VAL A 35 9.03 3.32 0.00
CA VAL A 35 9.33 2.32 -1.02
C VAL A 35 8.73 0.98 -0.60
N LEU A 36 7.84 0.43 -1.43
CA LEU A 36 7.30 -0.92 -1.26
C LEU A 36 7.83 -1.85 -2.35
N ILE A 37 8.36 -3.00 -1.95
CA ILE A 37 8.85 -4.03 -2.86
C ILE A 37 8.18 -5.34 -2.46
N ALA A 38 7.35 -5.90 -3.33
CA ALA A 38 6.62 -7.11 -3.00
C ALA A 38 6.18 -7.92 -4.23
N PRO A 39 6.09 -9.24 -4.11
CA PRO A 39 5.35 -10.04 -5.08
C PRO A 39 3.84 -9.81 -4.92
N ILE A 40 3.11 -10.01 -6.01
CA ILE A 40 1.65 -10.06 -5.97
C ILE A 40 1.19 -11.51 -5.96
N TRP A 41 0.55 -11.90 -4.87
CA TRP A 41 -0.06 -13.20 -4.65
C TRP A 41 -1.58 -13.06 -4.53
N ASN A 42 -2.33 -13.79 -5.33
CA ASN A 42 -3.80 -13.71 -5.31
C ASN A 42 -4.34 -12.26 -5.35
N PHE A 43 -3.74 -11.42 -6.21
CA PHE A 43 -4.03 -9.98 -6.36
C PHE A 43 -3.72 -9.10 -5.13
N ARG A 44 -3.01 -9.62 -4.14
CA ARG A 44 -2.60 -8.92 -2.91
C ARG A 44 -1.09 -9.04 -2.71
N MET A 45 -0.56 -8.21 -1.84
CA MET A 45 0.80 -8.41 -1.34
C MET A 45 0.84 -9.55 -0.30
N PRO A 46 2.03 -10.04 0.09
CA PRO A 46 2.15 -11.01 1.18
C PRO A 46 1.46 -10.53 2.46
N ALA A 47 0.90 -11.47 3.22
CA ALA A 47 0.08 -11.16 4.41
C ALA A 47 0.79 -10.25 5.42
N ILE A 48 2.10 -10.42 5.61
CA ILE A 48 2.88 -9.57 6.51
C ILE A 48 2.86 -8.10 6.07
N LEU A 49 2.94 -7.83 4.77
CA LEU A 49 2.91 -6.45 4.25
C LEU A 49 1.50 -5.88 4.24
N GLU A 50 0.49 -6.71 4.01
CA GLU A 50 -0.92 -6.31 4.16
C GLU A 50 -1.21 -5.94 5.62
N GLY A 51 -0.77 -6.76 6.58
CA GLY A 51 -0.90 -6.46 8.01
C GLY A 51 -0.14 -5.19 8.42
N TRP A 52 1.03 -4.94 7.82
CA TRP A 52 1.75 -3.68 8.02
C TRP A 52 0.93 -2.48 7.51
N ILE A 53 0.34 -2.57 6.33
CA ILE A 53 -0.54 -1.52 5.80
C ILE A 53 -1.71 -1.27 6.75
N ASP A 54 -2.38 -2.32 7.19
CA ASP A 54 -3.57 -2.22 8.04
C ASP A 54 -3.27 -1.63 9.42
N LYS A 55 -2.08 -1.91 9.99
CA LYS A 55 -1.67 -1.40 11.30
C LYS A 55 -1.02 -0.01 11.22
N VAL A 56 -0.07 0.17 10.30
CA VAL A 56 0.73 1.40 10.23
C VAL A 56 -0.04 2.51 9.55
N LEU A 57 -0.67 2.25 8.39
CA LEU A 57 -1.42 3.23 7.63
C LEU A 57 -2.90 3.33 8.07
N ALA A 58 -3.16 3.11 9.35
CA ALA A 58 -4.49 3.16 9.93
C ALA A 58 -4.89 4.57 10.38
N PRO A 59 -6.21 4.87 10.49
CA PRO A 59 -6.68 6.07 11.13
C PRO A 59 -6.41 6.03 12.66
N PRO A 60 -6.34 7.18 13.34
CA PRO A 60 -6.44 8.53 12.80
C PRO A 60 -5.11 9.06 12.24
N TRP A 61 -4.00 8.30 12.35
CA TRP A 61 -2.66 8.79 12.03
C TRP A 61 -2.46 9.01 10.51
N ALA A 62 -2.72 7.99 9.66
CA ALA A 62 -2.49 8.10 8.23
C ALA A 62 -3.58 8.91 7.51
N PHE A 63 -4.80 8.88 8.02
CA PHE A 63 -5.95 9.63 7.51
C PHE A 63 -7.03 9.76 8.59
N THR A 64 -7.93 10.72 8.40
CA THR A 64 -9.11 10.92 9.24
C THR A 64 -10.36 10.90 8.36
N PHE A 65 -11.54 10.79 8.97
CA PHE A 65 -12.79 10.91 8.23
C PHE A 65 -13.41 12.29 8.48
N LYS A 66 -13.63 13.03 7.39
CA LYS A 66 -14.37 14.28 7.43
C LYS A 66 -15.83 13.99 7.12
N LYS A 67 -16.74 14.40 8.01
CA LYS A 67 -18.18 14.26 7.81
C LYS A 67 -18.61 15.06 6.58
N LEU A 68 -19.42 14.45 5.72
CA LEU A 68 -19.94 15.06 4.50
C LEU A 68 -21.43 15.35 4.64
N ILE A 69 -22.28 14.31 4.70
CA ILE A 69 -23.75 14.42 4.83
C ILE A 69 -24.24 13.30 5.74
N GLY A 70 -25.07 13.62 6.73
CA GLY A 70 -25.59 12.62 7.66
C GLY A 70 -24.47 11.89 8.40
N ASN A 71 -24.44 10.57 8.31
CA ASN A 71 -23.41 9.70 8.91
C ASN A 71 -22.29 9.33 7.93
N TYR A 72 -22.31 9.83 6.69
CA TYR A 72 -21.29 9.54 5.69
C TYR A 72 -20.13 10.52 5.81
N GLY A 73 -18.91 9.97 5.74
CA GLY A 73 -17.68 10.72 5.71
C GLY A 73 -16.78 10.27 4.56
N TYR A 74 -15.87 11.12 4.16
CA TYR A 74 -14.78 10.75 3.24
C TYR A 74 -13.44 10.82 3.93
N PRO A 75 -12.46 9.99 3.51
CA PRO A 75 -11.13 9.99 4.10
C PRO A 75 -10.37 11.27 3.71
N LEU A 76 -9.78 11.90 4.70
CA LEU A 76 -8.86 13.02 4.54
C LEU A 76 -7.45 12.55 4.94
N GLY A 77 -6.59 12.38 3.94
CA GLY A 77 -5.25 11.87 4.16
C GLY A 77 -4.32 12.88 4.83
N ASN A 78 -3.51 12.38 5.74
CA ASN A 78 -2.56 13.18 6.54
C ASN A 78 -1.13 13.12 5.97
N LEU A 79 -0.82 12.23 5.02
CA LEU A 79 0.51 12.01 4.46
C LEU A 79 0.71 12.68 3.08
N LYS A 80 0.12 13.87 2.86
CA LYS A 80 0.10 14.58 1.57
C LYS A 80 1.48 15.00 1.07
N ASN A 81 2.44 15.20 1.96
CA ASN A 81 3.82 15.59 1.67
C ASN A 81 4.71 14.40 1.26
N LYS A 82 4.21 13.16 1.38
CA LYS A 82 4.96 11.96 1.07
C LYS A 82 4.78 11.55 -0.39
N LYS A 83 5.78 10.82 -0.90
CA LYS A 83 5.75 10.13 -2.20
C LYS A 83 5.79 8.62 -1.97
N ALA A 84 5.43 7.83 -2.98
CA ALA A 84 5.60 6.37 -2.90
C ALA A 84 6.21 5.83 -4.20
N ILE A 85 7.07 4.83 -4.06
CA ILE A 85 7.54 4.00 -5.15
C ILE A 85 7.15 2.56 -4.84
N ILE A 86 6.50 1.91 -5.78
CA ILE A 86 6.00 0.55 -5.60
C ILE A 86 6.58 -0.33 -6.70
N PHE A 87 7.34 -1.35 -6.30
CA PHE A 87 7.86 -2.37 -7.19
C PHE A 87 7.11 -3.69 -6.93
N CYS A 88 6.39 -4.16 -7.94
CA CYS A 88 5.63 -5.40 -7.81
C CYS A 88 6.04 -6.41 -8.88
N THR A 89 6.27 -7.65 -8.44
CA THR A 89 6.47 -8.79 -9.33
C THR A 89 5.19 -9.61 -9.46
N TYR A 90 4.97 -10.18 -10.64
CA TYR A 90 3.81 -11.01 -10.97
C TYR A 90 4.25 -12.33 -11.58
N GLY A 91 3.62 -13.42 -11.18
CA GLY A 91 3.76 -14.70 -11.87
C GLY A 91 3.03 -14.76 -13.21
N SER A 92 1.95 -13.97 -13.36
CA SER A 92 1.08 -13.96 -14.53
C SER A 92 1.60 -13.03 -15.63
N PRO A 93 1.20 -13.28 -16.91
CA PRO A 93 1.48 -12.38 -18.02
C PRO A 93 0.79 -11.01 -17.86
N ARG A 94 1.41 -9.98 -18.44
CA ARG A 94 0.88 -8.61 -18.40
C ARG A 94 -0.56 -8.52 -18.89
N MET A 95 -0.87 -9.14 -20.03
CA MET A 95 -2.19 -9.06 -20.65
C MET A 95 -3.28 -9.55 -19.70
N ALA A 96 -3.11 -10.70 -19.04
CA ALA A 96 -4.09 -11.22 -18.09
C ALA A 96 -4.37 -10.20 -16.96
N ILE A 97 -3.33 -9.63 -16.35
CA ILE A 97 -3.48 -8.68 -15.25
C ILE A 97 -4.10 -7.35 -15.72
N THR A 98 -3.75 -6.86 -16.91
CA THR A 98 -4.19 -5.52 -17.35
C THR A 98 -5.58 -5.52 -17.97
N THR A 99 -5.94 -6.55 -18.71
CA THR A 99 -7.22 -6.64 -19.40
C THR A 99 -8.27 -7.39 -18.57
N PHE A 100 -8.05 -8.67 -18.33
CA PHE A 100 -9.05 -9.52 -17.67
C PHE A 100 -9.28 -9.09 -16.20
N PHE A 101 -8.22 -8.83 -15.46
CA PHE A 101 -8.29 -8.42 -14.05
C PHE A 101 -8.22 -6.91 -13.83
N LEU A 102 -8.30 -6.09 -14.87
CA LEU A 102 -8.43 -4.63 -14.82
C LEU A 102 -7.41 -3.94 -13.89
N ASN A 103 -6.19 -4.48 -13.81
CA ASN A 103 -5.14 -3.99 -12.91
C ASN A 103 -5.57 -3.91 -11.43
N LEU A 104 -6.35 -4.85 -10.94
CA LEU A 104 -6.88 -4.84 -9.58
C LEU A 104 -5.84 -4.54 -8.49
N PRO A 105 -4.63 -5.18 -8.47
CA PRO A 105 -3.64 -4.91 -7.41
C PRO A 105 -3.19 -3.45 -7.36
N ILE A 106 -2.86 -2.86 -8.52
CA ILE A 106 -2.41 -1.45 -8.54
C ILE A 106 -3.54 -0.49 -8.19
N ARG A 107 -4.75 -0.77 -8.65
CA ARG A 107 -5.92 0.07 -8.34
C ARG A 107 -6.19 0.09 -6.85
N ARG A 108 -6.11 -1.08 -6.20
CA ARG A 108 -6.25 -1.20 -4.75
C ARG A 108 -5.17 -0.41 -4.02
N LEU A 109 -3.90 -0.67 -4.31
CA LEU A 109 -2.79 0.00 -3.63
C LEU A 109 -2.83 1.52 -3.85
N LYS A 110 -2.98 1.94 -5.10
CA LYS A 110 -2.95 3.35 -5.44
C LYS A 110 -4.14 4.11 -4.87
N ARG A 111 -5.37 3.62 -5.10
CA ARG A 111 -6.60 4.33 -4.70
C ARG A 111 -7.07 3.95 -3.31
N GLY A 112 -7.05 2.65 -2.97
CA GLY A 112 -7.59 2.13 -1.72
C GLY A 112 -6.65 2.24 -0.52
N VAL A 113 -5.35 2.51 -0.76
CA VAL A 113 -4.37 2.68 0.32
C VAL A 113 -3.74 4.06 0.26
N PHE A 114 -2.87 4.31 -0.71
CA PHE A 114 -2.04 5.53 -0.72
C PHE A 114 -2.84 6.82 -0.91
N HIS A 115 -3.80 6.87 -1.83
CA HIS A 115 -4.62 8.08 -2.01
C HIS A 115 -5.47 8.39 -0.78
N ILE A 116 -5.98 7.36 -0.10
CA ILE A 116 -6.72 7.54 1.16
C ILE A 116 -5.83 8.19 2.21
N CYS A 117 -4.55 7.80 2.29
CA CYS A 117 -3.56 8.42 3.17
C CYS A 117 -3.10 9.83 2.69
N GLY A 118 -3.52 10.28 1.52
CA GLY A 118 -3.13 11.57 0.93
C GLY A 118 -1.90 11.52 0.04
N ILE A 119 -1.27 10.35 -0.15
CA ILE A 119 -0.11 10.16 -1.01
C ILE A 119 -0.58 10.05 -2.46
N THR A 120 -0.40 11.10 -3.25
CA THR A 120 -0.83 11.15 -4.66
C THR A 120 0.30 10.98 -5.66
N LYS A 121 1.54 11.32 -5.26
CA LYS A 121 2.74 11.14 -6.09
C LYS A 121 3.26 9.71 -5.94
N ILE A 122 2.83 8.82 -6.85
CA ILE A 122 3.13 7.39 -6.78
C ILE A 122 3.76 6.93 -8.09
N ASN A 123 5.00 6.45 -8.02
CA ASN A 123 5.65 5.71 -9.10
C ASN A 123 5.41 4.22 -8.89
N TYR A 124 4.87 3.56 -9.91
CA TYR A 124 4.53 2.15 -9.83
C TYR A 124 5.18 1.35 -10.96
N ARG A 125 6.06 0.42 -10.60
CA ARG A 125 6.77 -0.46 -11.52
C ARG A 125 6.28 -1.90 -11.38
N ARG A 126 6.05 -2.55 -12.50
CA ARG A 126 5.44 -3.89 -12.56
C ARG A 126 6.28 -4.80 -13.42
N TYR A 127 6.66 -5.94 -12.89
CA TYR A 127 7.47 -6.96 -13.54
C TYR A 127 6.64 -8.23 -13.68
N PHE A 128 6.26 -8.56 -14.91
CA PHE A 128 5.32 -9.62 -15.21
C PHE A 128 6.02 -10.91 -15.61
N ALA A 129 5.33 -12.05 -15.39
CA ALA A 129 5.78 -13.39 -15.76
C ALA A 129 7.19 -13.73 -15.25
N VAL A 130 7.57 -13.21 -14.08
CA VAL A 130 8.94 -13.32 -13.56
C VAL A 130 9.50 -14.73 -13.52
N PRO A 131 8.73 -15.79 -13.17
CA PRO A 131 9.22 -17.17 -13.22
C PRO A 131 9.52 -17.68 -14.64
N PHE A 132 8.94 -17.07 -15.68
CA PHE A 132 8.97 -17.57 -17.06
C PHE A 132 9.82 -16.75 -18.02
N VAL A 133 10.34 -15.61 -17.58
CA VAL A 133 11.21 -14.78 -18.41
C VAL A 133 12.68 -15.19 -18.30
N SER A 134 13.48 -14.88 -19.33
CA SER A 134 14.91 -15.15 -19.35
C SER A 134 15.70 -14.36 -18.29
N ASP A 135 16.90 -14.80 -17.96
CA ASP A 135 17.80 -14.10 -17.05
C ASP A 135 18.17 -12.69 -17.53
N LEU A 136 18.36 -12.54 -18.84
CA LEU A 136 18.57 -11.22 -19.44
C LEU A 136 17.39 -10.27 -19.15
N LYS A 137 16.16 -10.79 -19.25
CA LYS A 137 14.97 -10.00 -18.94
C LYS A 137 14.89 -9.67 -17.45
N ARG A 138 15.23 -10.61 -16.56
CA ARG A 138 15.31 -10.34 -15.11
C ARG A 138 16.35 -9.26 -14.78
N LYS A 139 17.52 -9.30 -15.43
CA LYS A 139 18.55 -8.23 -15.29
C LYS A 139 18.01 -6.87 -15.74
N SER A 140 17.30 -6.80 -16.86
CA SER A 140 16.67 -5.54 -17.31
C SER A 140 15.64 -4.99 -16.32
N PHE A 141 14.97 -5.84 -15.55
CA PHE A 141 14.08 -5.38 -14.46
C PHE A 141 14.86 -4.70 -13.33
N LEU A 142 16.03 -5.25 -12.96
CA LEU A 142 16.89 -4.64 -11.94
C LEU A 142 17.45 -3.29 -12.40
N GLU A 143 17.82 -3.18 -13.68
CA GLU A 143 18.25 -1.90 -14.27
C GLU A 143 17.12 -0.86 -14.24
N ASP A 144 15.87 -1.26 -14.54
CA ASP A 144 14.72 -0.37 -14.42
C ASP A 144 14.47 0.06 -12.97
N VAL A 145 14.66 -0.81 -11.98
CA VAL A 145 14.61 -0.46 -10.55
C VAL A 145 15.65 0.61 -10.24
N ALA A 146 16.93 0.39 -10.61
CA ALA A 146 18.01 1.32 -10.37
C ALA A 146 17.75 2.70 -11.00
N ASN A 147 17.21 2.73 -12.22
CA ASN A 147 16.86 3.98 -12.90
C ASN A 147 15.63 4.67 -12.28
N SER A 148 14.72 3.90 -11.72
CA SER A 148 13.49 4.42 -11.11
C SER A 148 13.75 5.18 -9.81
N VAL A 149 14.84 4.86 -9.11
CA VAL A 149 15.23 5.57 -7.88
C VAL A 149 15.65 7.01 -8.16
N LYS A 150 16.09 7.32 -9.37
CA LYS A 150 16.42 8.71 -9.80
C LYS A 150 15.19 9.65 -9.80
N TRP A 151 13.99 9.12 -9.64
CA TRP A 151 12.75 9.89 -9.53
C TRP A 151 12.57 10.54 -8.13
N ILE A 152 13.36 10.12 -7.14
CA ILE A 152 13.32 10.65 -5.78
C ILE A 152 14.01 12.01 -5.72
#